data_a80802cdd9fbe14321d422fc317ab4fc
#
_entry.id   a80802cdd9fbe14321d422fc317ab4fc
#
_cell.length_a   1.000
_cell.length_b   1.000
_cell.length_c   1.000
_cell.angle_alpha   90.00
_cell.angle_beta   90.00
_cell.angle_gamma   90.00
#
_symmetry.space_group_name_H-M   'P 1'
#
loop_
_entity.id
_entity.type
_entity.pdbx_description
1 polymer ?
#
loop_
_entity_poly.entity_id
_entity_poly.type
_entity_poly.pdbx_seq_one_letter_code
_entity_poly.pdbx_strand_id
1 'polypeptide(L)'
;MSESNSQGRQDPRLSKKLCDSGQLFRDRYEVVRILGRGGFGVTHLARDRMLPGSPLCVIKQLFPKVSHPIALERAKQRFRREARILGRLGSHSQLPMLLDYFTFKGEFFLVQEYVHGDTLSREVRKNGAQKEPVVKQFLAEVLPAIRYIHRNRVIHRDIKPPNIIRCRDDNRLVLLDFGAVRECLHYDDDPGDHAASPTTHFVGTMGFAPPEQLALRPTYSSDIYALGVTCLYLLTGKSPLEFDIDPNTQEINWQRSVNISKPFERLLAKMLTTDLSERFKRIDEVQRALQLDAHYSNLERCLNRVPKAAGTSDSEKLNNIEQNQSPIQRRAAAIRRLRQRQHTKNRPSTGSAFPQ
;
A
#
# COMPACT_ATOMS: atom_id res chain seq x y z
N MET A 1 -4.31 30.09 53.31
CA MET A 1 -3.46 28.99 52.86
C MET A 1 -3.90 28.68 51.45
N SER A 2 -3.18 29.22 50.48
CA SER A 2 -3.46 29.10 49.06
C SER A 2 -2.61 27.98 48.46
N GLU A 3 -3.24 26.83 48.21
CA GLU A 3 -2.60 25.76 47.42
C GLU A 3 -2.51 26.17 45.98
N SER A 4 -1.28 26.41 45.55
CA SER A 4 -0.93 26.73 44.19
C SER A 4 -1.14 25.52 43.29
N ASN A 5 -2.17 25.60 42.46
CA ASN A 5 -2.50 24.68 41.38
C ASN A 5 -1.41 24.74 40.29
N SER A 6 -0.39 23.90 40.42
CA SER A 6 0.64 23.74 39.38
C SER A 6 0.07 22.98 38.20
N GLN A 7 -0.62 23.70 37.33
CA GLN A 7 -0.99 23.22 36.00
C GLN A 7 0.28 22.75 35.27
N GLY A 8 0.33 21.44 34.95
CA GLY A 8 1.41 20.80 34.23
C GLY A 8 1.65 21.42 32.88
N ARG A 9 2.46 22.46 32.81
CA ARG A 9 3.06 22.98 31.60
C ARG A 9 3.98 21.89 31.05
N GLN A 10 3.55 21.31 29.96
CA GLN A 10 4.32 20.35 29.15
C GLN A 10 5.71 20.97 28.88
N ASP A 11 6.75 20.40 29.46
CA ASP A 11 8.09 20.93 29.32
C ASP A 11 8.75 20.36 28.03
N PRO A 12 8.89 21.18 26.98
CA PRO A 12 9.65 20.77 25.77
C PRO A 12 11.10 20.41 26.12
N ARG A 13 11.55 20.76 27.33
CA ARG A 13 12.87 20.49 27.86
C ARG A 13 13.06 19.03 28.27
N LEU A 14 11.98 18.24 28.50
CA LEU A 14 12.15 16.82 28.86
C LEU A 14 12.72 16.02 27.69
N SER A 15 12.18 16.23 26.47
CA SER A 15 12.69 15.59 25.25
C SER A 15 14.14 16.01 24.94
N LYS A 16 14.48 17.27 25.23
CA LYS A 16 15.83 17.78 25.02
C LYS A 16 16.77 17.29 26.13
N LYS A 17 16.31 17.27 27.39
CA LYS A 17 17.04 16.67 28.51
C LYS A 17 17.35 15.20 28.32
N LEU A 18 16.42 14.41 27.76
CA LEU A 18 16.66 12.99 27.46
C LEU A 18 17.72 12.77 26.37
N CYS A 19 17.80 13.68 25.39
CA CYS A 19 18.86 13.63 24.38
C CYS A 19 20.22 14.14 24.89
N ASP A 20 20.21 15.16 25.75
CA ASP A 20 21.44 15.86 26.16
C ASP A 20 22.07 15.28 27.44
N SER A 21 21.33 14.49 28.24
CA SER A 21 21.78 14.05 29.57
C SER A 21 22.57 12.76 29.60
N GLY A 22 22.61 12.01 28.49
CA GLY A 22 23.21 10.66 28.47
C GLY A 22 22.52 9.65 29.42
N GLN A 23 21.46 10.06 30.11
CA GLN A 23 20.69 9.17 30.98
C GLN A 23 19.86 8.20 30.20
N LEU A 24 19.91 6.93 30.58
CA LEU A 24 19.07 5.89 30.00
C LEU A 24 17.61 6.13 30.39
N PHE A 25 16.75 6.16 29.41
CA PHE A 25 15.32 6.18 29.63
C PHE A 25 14.87 4.79 30.11
N ARG A 26 14.29 4.71 31.31
CA ARG A 26 13.98 3.44 32.02
C ARG A 26 15.19 2.51 32.20
N ASP A 27 16.37 3.05 32.41
CA ASP A 27 17.61 2.27 32.60
C ASP A 27 17.92 1.31 31.41
N ARG A 28 17.23 1.52 30.27
CA ARG A 28 17.30 0.66 29.09
C ARG A 28 17.60 1.41 27.81
N TYR A 29 16.88 2.49 27.54
CA TYR A 29 16.91 3.15 26.24
C TYR A 29 17.75 4.42 26.25
N GLU A 30 18.78 4.46 25.43
CA GLU A 30 19.57 5.67 25.16
C GLU A 30 18.94 6.42 24.00
N VAL A 31 18.40 7.61 24.24
CA VAL A 31 17.82 8.45 23.20
C VAL A 31 18.92 9.10 22.37
N VAL A 32 18.95 8.81 21.08
CA VAL A 32 19.98 9.31 20.11
C VAL A 32 19.58 10.66 19.55
N ARG A 33 18.34 10.78 19.06
CA ARG A 33 17.81 12.02 18.47
C ARG A 33 16.29 11.95 18.27
N ILE A 34 15.69 13.10 18.04
CA ILE A 34 14.28 13.20 17.63
C ILE A 34 14.19 12.89 16.14
N LEU A 35 13.26 12.00 15.76
CA LEU A 35 12.90 11.68 14.38
C LEU A 35 11.79 12.60 13.83
N GLY A 36 10.84 12.96 14.69
CA GLY A 36 9.71 13.81 14.31
C GLY A 36 8.87 14.28 15.50
N ARG A 37 8.11 15.35 15.27
CA ARG A 37 7.11 15.88 16.21
C ARG A 37 5.79 15.99 15.46
N GLY A 38 4.76 15.38 15.98
CA GLY A 38 3.42 15.40 15.39
C GLY A 38 2.36 15.92 16.36
N GLY A 39 1.11 15.96 15.90
CA GLY A 39 -0.03 16.38 16.71
C GLY A 39 -0.28 15.50 17.93
N PHE A 40 0.18 14.25 17.92
CA PHE A 40 -0.07 13.27 18.97
C PHE A 40 1.16 12.96 19.83
N GLY A 41 2.35 13.46 19.48
CA GLY A 41 3.52 13.18 20.29
C GLY A 41 4.85 13.44 19.62
N VAL A 42 5.88 12.85 20.20
CA VAL A 42 7.27 12.93 19.74
C VAL A 42 7.77 11.52 19.44
N THR A 43 8.46 11.39 18.33
CA THR A 43 9.10 10.13 17.90
C THR A 43 10.61 10.29 18.05
N HIS A 44 11.24 9.39 18.80
CA HIS A 44 12.66 9.38 19.08
C HIS A 44 13.34 8.17 18.41
N LEU A 45 14.56 8.36 17.94
CA LEU A 45 15.50 7.28 17.68
C LEU A 45 16.24 6.97 18.97
N ALA A 46 16.30 5.72 19.37
CA ALA A 46 16.99 5.26 20.57
C ALA A 46 17.80 4.00 20.31
N ARG A 47 18.70 3.67 21.25
CA ARG A 47 19.39 2.38 21.32
C ARG A 47 18.86 1.59 22.51
N ASP A 48 18.61 0.31 22.32
CA ASP A 48 18.27 -0.60 23.40
C ASP A 48 19.56 -1.17 24.02
N ARG A 49 19.96 -0.61 25.15
CA ARG A 49 21.21 -0.98 25.83
C ARG A 49 21.15 -2.32 26.57
N MET A 50 19.96 -2.89 26.74
CA MET A 50 19.78 -4.21 27.37
C MET A 50 19.95 -5.35 26.38
N LEU A 51 19.94 -5.08 25.08
CA LEU A 51 20.16 -6.09 24.05
C LEU A 51 21.60 -6.10 23.54
N PRO A 52 22.18 -7.27 23.22
CA PRO A 52 23.49 -7.39 22.58
C PRO A 52 23.56 -6.53 21.32
N GLY A 53 24.67 -5.81 21.13
CA GLY A 53 24.87 -4.91 20.00
C GLY A 53 24.11 -3.59 20.07
N SER A 54 23.32 -3.35 21.13
CA SER A 54 22.57 -2.12 21.34
C SER A 54 21.79 -1.66 20.08
N PRO A 55 20.88 -2.49 19.55
CA PRO A 55 20.18 -2.21 18.30
C PRO A 55 19.38 -0.90 18.39
N LEU A 56 19.21 -0.27 17.22
CA LEU A 56 18.38 0.91 17.11
C LEU A 56 16.90 0.55 17.20
N CYS A 57 16.14 1.37 17.91
CA CYS A 57 14.69 1.28 18.01
C CYS A 57 14.04 2.67 17.89
N VAL A 58 12.74 2.70 17.66
CA VAL A 58 11.93 3.92 17.62
C VAL A 58 11.06 3.96 18.87
N ILE A 59 11.13 5.05 19.61
CA ILE A 59 10.25 5.31 20.76
C ILE A 59 9.25 6.39 20.36
N LYS A 60 7.97 6.04 20.26
CA LYS A 60 6.87 6.98 20.13
C LYS A 60 6.37 7.35 21.53
N GLN A 61 6.47 8.61 21.88
CA GLN A 61 5.97 9.18 23.13
C GLN A 61 4.67 9.91 22.83
N LEU A 62 3.59 9.53 23.51
CA LEU A 62 2.30 10.19 23.37
C LEU A 62 2.27 11.48 24.18
N PHE A 63 2.17 12.61 23.49
CA PHE A 63 1.89 13.92 24.05
C PHE A 63 0.59 14.48 23.48
N PRO A 64 -0.54 14.21 24.09
CA PRO A 64 -1.77 14.85 23.63
C PRO A 64 -1.71 16.35 23.92
N LYS A 65 -1.69 17.16 22.88
CA LYS A 65 -1.78 18.64 22.97
C LYS A 65 -3.18 19.12 23.39
N VAL A 66 -3.89 18.32 24.14
CA VAL A 66 -5.29 18.57 24.49
C VAL A 66 -5.46 18.69 25.99
N SER A 67 -5.92 19.84 26.44
CA SER A 67 -6.23 20.12 27.83
C SER A 67 -7.54 19.46 28.31
N HIS A 68 -8.38 19.00 27.35
CA HIS A 68 -9.70 18.45 27.69
C HIS A 68 -9.60 16.96 28.06
N PRO A 69 -10.11 16.53 29.23
CA PRO A 69 -9.98 15.15 29.73
C PRO A 69 -10.47 14.08 28.76
N ILE A 70 -11.58 14.31 28.08
CA ILE A 70 -12.15 13.37 27.09
C ILE A 70 -11.22 13.18 25.88
N ALA A 71 -10.59 14.26 25.41
CA ALA A 71 -9.66 14.17 24.27
C ALA A 71 -8.36 13.47 24.67
N LEU A 72 -7.90 13.64 25.91
CA LEU A 72 -6.76 12.92 26.46
C LEU A 72 -7.05 11.42 26.52
N GLU A 73 -8.21 11.03 27.06
CA GLU A 73 -8.55 9.61 27.17
C GLU A 73 -8.70 8.94 25.77
N ARG A 74 -9.26 9.65 24.81
CA ARG A 74 -9.32 9.18 23.40
C ARG A 74 -7.92 8.99 22.80
N ALA A 75 -6.99 9.91 23.06
CA ALA A 75 -5.62 9.77 22.59
C ALA A 75 -4.93 8.54 23.21
N LYS A 76 -5.14 8.29 24.52
CA LYS A 76 -4.67 7.10 25.21
C LYS A 76 -5.26 5.82 24.62
N GLN A 77 -6.56 5.79 24.34
CA GLN A 77 -7.22 4.63 23.72
C GLN A 77 -6.68 4.32 22.33
N ARG A 78 -6.43 5.35 21.50
CA ARG A 78 -5.79 5.16 20.18
C ARG A 78 -4.42 4.54 20.31
N PHE A 79 -3.62 5.03 21.23
CA PHE A 79 -2.26 4.57 21.45
C PHE A 79 -2.22 3.11 21.97
N ARG A 80 -3.13 2.77 22.91
CA ARG A 80 -3.32 1.36 23.35
C ARG A 80 -3.75 0.46 22.22
N ARG A 81 -4.63 0.96 21.33
CA ARG A 81 -5.08 0.22 20.16
C ARG A 81 -3.93 -0.02 19.18
N GLU A 82 -3.10 0.97 18.89
CA GLU A 82 -1.90 0.83 18.05
C GLU A 82 -1.00 -0.29 18.58
N ALA A 83 -0.68 -0.27 19.87
CA ALA A 83 0.14 -1.29 20.54
C ALA A 83 -0.49 -2.69 20.42
N ARG A 84 -1.80 -2.81 20.71
CA ARG A 84 -2.53 -4.08 20.62
C ARG A 84 -2.50 -4.64 19.19
N ILE A 85 -2.73 -3.81 18.19
CA ILE A 85 -2.75 -4.22 16.79
C ILE A 85 -1.37 -4.64 16.32
N LEU A 86 -0.32 -3.87 16.61
CA LEU A 86 1.05 -4.25 16.30
C LEU A 86 1.44 -5.56 16.98
N GLY A 87 1.08 -5.75 18.25
CA GLY A 87 1.32 -6.99 18.97
C GLY A 87 0.59 -8.19 18.34
N ARG A 88 -0.66 -8.01 17.88
CA ARG A 88 -1.44 -9.06 17.21
C ARG A 88 -0.94 -9.35 15.79
N LEU A 89 -0.52 -8.34 15.04
CA LEU A 89 0.07 -8.52 13.71
C LEU A 89 1.42 -9.26 13.79
N GLY A 90 2.06 -9.23 14.95
CA GLY A 90 3.29 -9.97 15.20
C GLY A 90 4.44 -9.54 14.29
N SER A 91 5.23 -10.53 13.83
CA SER A 91 6.38 -10.28 12.97
C SER A 91 6.00 -10.47 11.50
N HIS A 92 5.99 -9.38 10.74
CA HIS A 92 5.86 -9.38 9.28
C HIS A 92 6.94 -8.48 8.69
N SER A 93 7.68 -8.97 7.69
CA SER A 93 8.84 -8.27 7.13
C SER A 93 8.56 -6.82 6.67
N GLN A 94 7.34 -6.52 6.29
CA GLN A 94 6.92 -5.19 5.81
C GLN A 94 6.20 -4.34 6.85
N LEU A 95 6.19 -4.74 8.12
CA LEU A 95 5.61 -3.99 9.25
C LEU A 95 6.65 -3.89 10.36
N PRO A 96 6.75 -2.74 11.06
CA PRO A 96 7.67 -2.63 12.19
C PRO A 96 7.17 -3.50 13.36
N MET A 97 8.06 -4.31 13.92
CA MET A 97 7.75 -5.13 15.09
C MET A 97 7.56 -4.26 16.33
N LEU A 98 6.55 -4.57 17.14
CA LEU A 98 6.41 -4.01 18.48
C LEU A 98 7.45 -4.64 19.42
N LEU A 99 8.30 -3.83 20.01
CA LEU A 99 9.36 -4.28 20.93
C LEU A 99 8.97 -4.11 22.40
N ASP A 100 8.28 -3.02 22.74
CA ASP A 100 7.84 -2.72 24.11
C ASP A 100 6.68 -1.73 24.10
N TYR A 101 5.89 -1.74 25.18
CA TYR A 101 4.81 -0.79 25.41
C TYR A 101 4.65 -0.57 26.91
N PHE A 102 4.75 0.68 27.38
CA PHE A 102 4.70 0.99 28.79
C PHE A 102 4.20 2.41 29.09
N THR A 103 3.89 2.62 30.35
CA THR A 103 3.59 3.95 30.91
C THR A 103 4.71 4.38 31.84
N PHE A 104 5.19 5.62 31.70
CA PHE A 104 6.20 6.19 32.59
C PHE A 104 5.84 7.64 32.90
N LYS A 105 5.81 8.00 34.17
CA LYS A 105 5.41 9.34 34.69
C LYS A 105 4.06 9.82 34.13
N GLY A 106 3.11 8.91 33.96
CA GLY A 106 1.79 9.21 33.43
C GLY A 106 1.71 9.36 31.89
N GLU A 107 2.83 9.24 31.18
CA GLU A 107 2.91 9.28 29.71
C GLU A 107 3.02 7.88 29.14
N PHE A 108 2.58 7.72 27.89
CA PHE A 108 2.57 6.43 27.20
C PHE A 108 3.69 6.37 26.17
N PHE A 109 4.35 5.24 26.14
CA PHE A 109 5.48 4.96 25.25
C PHE A 109 5.25 3.66 24.50
N LEU A 110 5.51 3.68 23.19
CA LEU A 110 5.51 2.53 22.32
C LEU A 110 6.89 2.43 21.69
N VAL A 111 7.53 1.28 21.83
CA VAL A 111 8.84 1.00 21.26
C VAL A 111 8.67 0.01 20.12
N GLN A 112 9.19 0.36 18.98
CA GLN A 112 9.12 -0.48 17.78
C GLN A 112 10.46 -0.55 17.06
N GLU A 113 10.57 -1.52 16.18
CA GLU A 113 11.73 -1.70 15.28
C GLU A 113 12.04 -0.40 14.54
N TYR A 114 13.33 -0.05 14.46
CA TYR A 114 13.79 1.02 13.60
C TYR A 114 14.07 0.50 12.20
N VAL A 115 13.33 0.98 11.23
CA VAL A 115 13.56 0.68 9.80
C VAL A 115 14.53 1.71 9.24
N HIS A 116 15.71 1.26 8.87
CA HIS A 116 16.73 2.11 8.26
C HIS A 116 16.39 2.39 6.80
N GLY A 117 15.97 3.62 6.47
CA GLY A 117 15.58 3.96 5.11
C GLY A 117 15.06 5.38 4.95
N ASP A 118 14.63 5.69 3.74
CA ASP A 118 13.98 6.94 3.41
C ASP A 118 12.46 6.70 3.18
N THR A 119 11.63 7.64 3.62
CA THR A 119 10.21 7.60 3.27
C THR A 119 10.02 7.88 1.78
N LEU A 120 8.96 7.33 1.18
CA LEU A 120 8.65 7.61 -0.23
C LEU A 120 8.48 9.10 -0.51
N SER A 121 7.96 9.88 0.44
CA SER A 121 7.89 11.33 0.31
C SER A 121 9.27 11.98 0.26
N ARG A 122 10.27 11.43 0.95
CA ARG A 122 11.65 11.89 0.90
C ARG A 122 12.32 11.48 -0.40
N GLU A 123 12.06 10.27 -0.89
CA GLU A 123 12.54 9.80 -2.20
C GLU A 123 12.04 10.70 -3.33
N VAL A 124 10.73 11.00 -3.37
CA VAL A 124 10.15 11.88 -4.41
C VAL A 124 10.72 13.29 -4.31
N ARG A 125 10.91 13.84 -3.11
CA ARG A 125 11.55 15.17 -2.96
C ARG A 125 12.98 15.20 -3.45
N LYS A 126 13.73 14.10 -3.36
CA LYS A 126 15.11 14.01 -3.84
C LYS A 126 15.21 13.74 -5.33
N ASN A 127 14.38 12.84 -5.84
CA ASN A 127 14.51 12.23 -7.16
C ASN A 127 13.46 12.74 -8.17
N GLY A 128 12.49 13.55 -7.71
CA GLY A 128 11.34 13.99 -8.51
C GLY A 128 10.28 12.91 -8.72
N ALA A 129 9.35 13.20 -9.61
CA ALA A 129 8.28 12.29 -10.01
C ALA A 129 8.82 10.99 -10.61
N GLN A 130 8.14 9.89 -10.33
CA GLN A 130 8.55 8.55 -10.73
C GLN A 130 7.88 8.14 -12.03
N LYS A 131 8.55 7.28 -12.82
CA LYS A 131 7.98 6.71 -14.06
C LYS A 131 7.01 5.57 -13.73
N GLU A 132 6.06 5.31 -14.64
CA GLU A 132 5.07 4.23 -14.52
C GLU A 132 5.65 2.87 -14.09
N PRO A 133 6.75 2.33 -14.66
CA PRO A 133 7.29 1.04 -14.24
C PRO A 133 7.68 1.01 -12.75
N VAL A 134 8.21 2.11 -12.22
CA VAL A 134 8.61 2.22 -10.81
C VAL A 134 7.37 2.23 -9.91
N VAL A 135 6.29 2.91 -10.33
CA VAL A 135 5.03 2.95 -9.56
C VAL A 135 4.30 1.60 -9.61
N LYS A 136 4.34 0.89 -10.74
CA LYS A 136 3.83 -0.49 -10.83
C LYS A 136 4.61 -1.45 -9.91
N GLN A 137 5.93 -1.31 -9.87
CA GLN A 137 6.77 -2.08 -8.94
C GLN A 137 6.43 -1.74 -7.48
N PHE A 138 6.30 -0.46 -7.15
CA PHE A 138 5.85 -0.02 -5.82
C PHE A 138 4.51 -0.70 -5.43
N LEU A 139 3.53 -0.70 -6.33
CA LEU A 139 2.25 -1.39 -6.08
C LEU A 139 2.48 -2.89 -5.81
N ALA A 140 3.23 -3.58 -6.66
CA ALA A 140 3.50 -5.00 -6.49
C ALA A 140 4.18 -5.31 -5.15
N GLU A 141 5.07 -4.44 -4.68
CA GLU A 141 5.82 -4.59 -3.44
C GLU A 141 4.98 -4.28 -2.18
N VAL A 142 4.05 -3.31 -2.23
CA VAL A 142 3.28 -2.89 -1.05
C VAL A 142 2.01 -3.70 -0.84
N LEU A 143 1.41 -4.23 -1.91
CA LEU A 143 0.16 -5.00 -1.85
C LEU A 143 0.19 -6.18 -0.87
N PRO A 144 1.29 -6.97 -0.73
CA PRO A 144 1.36 -8.04 0.27
C PRO A 144 1.18 -7.56 1.70
N ALA A 145 1.78 -6.42 2.09
CA ALA A 145 1.62 -5.84 3.43
C ALA A 145 0.16 -5.46 3.71
N ILE A 146 -0.48 -4.76 2.75
CA ILE A 146 -1.88 -4.34 2.90
C ILE A 146 -2.80 -5.57 2.95
N ARG A 147 -2.55 -6.59 2.12
CA ARG A 147 -3.27 -7.85 2.18
C ARG A 147 -3.16 -8.52 3.55
N TYR A 148 -1.97 -8.52 4.11
CA TYR A 148 -1.72 -9.12 5.42
C TYR A 148 -2.54 -8.41 6.53
N ILE A 149 -2.53 -7.09 6.59
CA ILE A 149 -3.31 -6.34 7.59
C ILE A 149 -4.81 -6.52 7.38
N HIS A 150 -5.31 -6.53 6.12
CA HIS A 150 -6.72 -6.76 5.81
C HIS A 150 -7.19 -8.18 6.21
N ARG A 151 -6.35 -9.21 6.01
CA ARG A 151 -6.64 -10.59 6.48
C ARG A 151 -6.71 -10.67 8.01
N ASN A 152 -5.96 -9.81 8.71
CA ASN A 152 -6.04 -9.66 10.16
C ASN A 152 -7.15 -8.69 10.59
N ARG A 153 -8.12 -8.40 9.72
CA ARG A 153 -9.28 -7.54 9.98
C ARG A 153 -8.92 -6.11 10.39
N VAL A 154 -7.81 -5.59 9.90
CA VAL A 154 -7.31 -4.24 10.16
C VAL A 154 -7.42 -3.40 8.91
N ILE A 155 -7.98 -2.18 9.03
CA ILE A 155 -7.96 -1.12 8.02
C ILE A 155 -6.95 -0.09 8.48
N HIS A 156 -5.98 0.27 7.63
CA HIS A 156 -4.87 1.16 8.00
C HIS A 156 -5.29 2.63 8.14
N ARG A 157 -6.08 3.14 7.20
CA ARG A 157 -6.69 4.49 7.17
C ARG A 157 -5.74 5.67 7.01
N ASP A 158 -4.44 5.46 6.96
CA ASP A 158 -3.45 6.54 6.77
C ASP A 158 -2.30 6.11 5.85
N ILE A 159 -2.64 5.39 4.76
CA ILE A 159 -1.68 5.04 3.71
C ILE A 159 -1.33 6.31 2.94
N LYS A 160 -0.03 6.67 2.97
CA LYS A 160 0.52 7.85 2.30
C LYS A 160 2.04 7.76 2.20
N PRO A 161 2.70 8.51 1.30
CA PRO A 161 4.15 8.45 1.11
C PRO A 161 5.01 8.65 2.37
N PRO A 162 4.65 9.52 3.34
CA PRO A 162 5.40 9.63 4.60
C PRO A 162 5.35 8.39 5.49
N ASN A 163 4.31 7.55 5.35
CA ASN A 163 4.10 6.36 6.17
C ASN A 163 4.62 5.07 5.51
N ILE A 164 5.33 5.17 4.40
CA ILE A 164 5.96 4.04 3.72
C ILE A 164 7.45 4.33 3.60
N ILE A 165 8.30 3.45 4.14
CA ILE A 165 9.77 3.53 4.06
C ILE A 165 10.27 2.47 3.08
N ARG A 166 11.21 2.86 2.22
CA ARG A 166 12.08 1.92 1.52
C ARG A 166 13.31 1.65 2.38
N CYS A 167 13.41 0.41 2.86
CA CYS A 167 14.56 -0.04 3.63
C CYS A 167 15.84 0.00 2.79
N ARG A 168 16.94 0.50 3.36
CA ARG A 168 18.22 0.60 2.66
C ARG A 168 18.97 -0.72 2.58
N ASP A 169 18.67 -1.63 3.52
CA ASP A 169 19.44 -2.86 3.66
C ASP A 169 19.04 -3.91 2.60
N ASP A 170 17.75 -3.94 2.23
CA ASP A 170 17.17 -4.94 1.33
C ASP A 170 16.13 -4.39 0.34
N ASN A 171 15.96 -3.08 0.26
CA ASN A 171 15.02 -2.37 -0.60
C ASN A 171 13.53 -2.68 -0.35
N ARG A 172 13.18 -3.51 0.65
CA ARG A 172 11.77 -3.80 0.95
C ARG A 172 11.02 -2.53 1.37
N LEU A 173 9.74 -2.48 1.06
CA LEU A 173 8.85 -1.45 1.56
C LEU A 173 8.28 -1.85 2.92
N VAL A 174 8.30 -0.94 3.87
CA VAL A 174 7.75 -1.12 5.20
C VAL A 174 6.68 -0.07 5.46
N LEU A 175 5.47 -0.53 5.81
CA LEU A 175 4.32 0.32 6.13
C LEU A 175 4.37 0.70 7.61
N LEU A 176 4.39 2.01 7.88
CA LEU A 176 4.51 2.59 9.22
C LEU A 176 3.17 3.14 9.70
N ASP A 177 3.13 3.46 11.00
CA ASP A 177 2.13 4.27 11.69
C ASP A 177 0.71 3.67 11.71
N PHE A 178 0.51 2.81 12.70
CA PHE A 178 -0.77 2.15 12.97
C PHE A 178 -1.69 2.96 13.92
N GLY A 179 -1.38 4.24 14.19
CA GLY A 179 -2.18 5.09 15.08
C GLY A 179 -3.57 5.46 14.55
N ALA A 180 -3.79 5.27 13.26
CA ALA A 180 -5.05 5.56 12.58
C ALA A 180 -5.96 4.33 12.40
N VAL A 181 -5.50 3.13 12.69
CA VAL A 181 -6.14 1.86 12.33
C VAL A 181 -7.52 1.64 12.96
N ARG A 182 -8.35 0.86 12.26
CA ARG A 182 -9.64 0.35 12.73
C ARG A 182 -9.66 -1.17 12.63
N GLU A 183 -10.10 -1.82 13.69
CA GLU A 183 -10.44 -3.24 13.68
C GLU A 183 -11.87 -3.42 13.17
N CYS A 184 -12.05 -4.37 12.25
CA CYS A 184 -13.36 -4.82 11.81
C CYS A 184 -13.79 -5.99 12.71
N LEU A 185 -14.43 -5.68 13.83
CA LEU A 185 -15.01 -6.70 14.72
C LEU A 185 -16.28 -7.26 14.06
N HIS A 186 -16.42 -8.59 14.04
CA HIS A 186 -17.71 -9.22 13.78
C HIS A 186 -18.60 -9.08 15.02
N TYR A 187 -19.89 -8.92 14.78
CA TYR A 187 -20.93 -8.82 15.82
C TYR A 187 -21.10 -10.08 16.68
N ASP A 188 -20.36 -11.18 16.39
CA ASP A 188 -20.63 -12.50 16.93
C ASP A 188 -19.74 -12.92 18.10
N ASP A 189 -18.68 -12.18 18.47
CA ASP A 189 -17.65 -12.72 19.37
C ASP A 189 -17.62 -12.14 20.80
N ASP A 190 -18.38 -11.11 21.18
CA ASP A 190 -18.50 -10.71 22.60
C ASP A 190 -19.73 -9.80 22.86
N PRO A 191 -20.75 -10.29 23.64
CA PRO A 191 -21.91 -9.46 24.02
C PRO A 191 -21.58 -8.32 24.99
N GLY A 192 -20.35 -8.29 25.54
CA GLY A 192 -19.95 -7.34 26.57
C GLY A 192 -19.24 -6.06 26.10
N ASP A 193 -18.69 -6.03 24.86
CA ASP A 193 -17.93 -4.87 24.35
C ASP A 193 -18.72 -4.10 23.27
N HIS A 194 -20.00 -3.85 23.52
CA HIS A 194 -20.90 -3.07 22.65
C HIS A 194 -20.55 -1.58 22.52
N ALA A 195 -19.39 -1.16 22.97
CA ALA A 195 -18.90 0.20 22.85
C ALA A 195 -17.90 0.38 21.70
N ALA A 196 -18.12 -0.25 20.53
CA ALA A 196 -17.57 0.29 19.29
C ALA A 196 -18.34 1.57 18.95
N SER A 197 -18.19 2.60 19.78
CA SER A 197 -18.70 3.93 19.52
C SER A 197 -18.28 4.33 18.11
N PRO A 198 -19.21 4.81 17.26
CA PRO A 198 -18.84 5.38 15.97
C PRO A 198 -17.71 6.37 16.24
N THR A 199 -16.60 6.26 15.48
CA THR A 199 -15.48 7.18 15.62
C THR A 199 -16.03 8.58 15.36
N THR A 200 -16.26 9.36 16.44
CA THR A 200 -16.86 10.70 16.35
C THR A 200 -15.94 11.74 15.73
N HIS A 201 -14.75 11.33 15.27
CA HIS A 201 -13.78 12.23 14.68
C HIS A 201 -13.05 11.55 13.51
N PHE A 202 -12.81 12.35 12.47
CA PHE A 202 -11.98 11.96 11.35
C PHE A 202 -10.56 11.57 11.81
N VAL A 203 -10.06 10.46 11.25
CA VAL A 203 -8.69 9.98 11.42
C VAL A 203 -8.14 9.65 10.04
N GLY A 204 -6.99 10.21 9.70
CA GLY A 204 -6.36 10.10 8.40
C GLY A 204 -5.74 11.44 7.97
N THR A 205 -5.32 11.51 6.72
CA THR A 205 -4.70 12.69 6.13
C THR A 205 -5.59 13.22 5.01
N MET A 206 -5.94 14.52 5.10
CA MET A 206 -6.71 15.19 4.04
C MET A 206 -6.04 15.03 2.68
N GLY A 207 -6.85 14.79 1.65
CA GLY A 207 -6.40 14.52 0.29
C GLY A 207 -6.08 13.04 0.01
N PHE A 208 -5.64 12.26 1.01
CA PHE A 208 -5.44 10.80 0.87
C PHE A 208 -6.67 9.99 1.31
N ALA A 209 -7.52 10.55 2.16
CA ALA A 209 -8.69 9.88 2.67
C ALA A 209 -9.88 10.01 1.71
N PRO A 210 -10.57 8.90 1.37
CA PRO A 210 -11.78 8.93 0.53
C PRO A 210 -13.01 9.45 1.28
N PRO A 211 -14.12 9.79 0.57
CA PRO A 211 -15.32 10.35 1.16
C PRO A 211 -15.92 9.49 2.29
N GLU A 212 -15.97 8.16 2.13
CA GLU A 212 -16.51 7.28 3.16
C GLU A 212 -15.68 7.30 4.45
N GLN A 213 -14.36 7.53 4.36
CA GLN A 213 -13.52 7.68 5.56
C GLN A 213 -13.75 9.03 6.23
N LEU A 214 -13.98 10.10 5.46
CA LEU A 214 -14.40 11.41 5.98
C LEU A 214 -15.75 11.32 6.67
N ALA A 215 -16.67 10.50 6.12
CA ALA A 215 -17.97 10.18 6.71
C ALA A 215 -17.89 9.20 7.89
N LEU A 216 -16.69 8.87 8.38
CA LEU A 216 -16.43 7.98 9.53
C LEU A 216 -16.84 6.51 9.31
N ARG A 217 -16.95 6.08 8.06
CA ARG A 217 -17.32 4.72 7.63
C ARG A 217 -16.22 4.07 6.78
N PRO A 218 -14.96 4.03 7.25
CA PRO A 218 -13.87 3.44 6.46
C PRO A 218 -14.11 1.94 6.23
N THR A 219 -13.70 1.50 5.04
CA THR A 219 -13.74 0.10 4.58
C THR A 219 -12.35 -0.33 4.10
N TYR A 220 -12.18 -1.59 3.72
CA TYR A 220 -10.94 -2.05 3.08
C TYR A 220 -10.68 -1.31 1.75
N SER A 221 -11.75 -0.90 1.04
CA SER A 221 -11.63 -0.07 -0.17
C SER A 221 -11.08 1.32 0.10
N SER A 222 -11.16 1.82 1.34
CA SER A 222 -10.57 3.12 1.70
C SER A 222 -9.05 3.11 1.65
N ASP A 223 -8.42 1.99 2.05
CA ASP A 223 -6.97 1.81 1.91
C ASP A 223 -6.56 1.70 0.42
N ILE A 224 -7.42 1.10 -0.43
CA ILE A 224 -7.18 1.02 -1.88
C ILE A 224 -7.20 2.41 -2.52
N TYR A 225 -8.14 3.26 -2.13
CA TYR A 225 -8.19 4.65 -2.59
C TYR A 225 -6.93 5.41 -2.18
N ALA A 226 -6.56 5.37 -0.89
CA ALA A 226 -5.37 6.02 -0.37
C ALA A 226 -4.07 5.54 -1.06
N LEU A 227 -4.02 4.24 -1.42
CA LEU A 227 -2.93 3.68 -2.22
C LEU A 227 -2.92 4.25 -3.65
N GLY A 228 -4.09 4.40 -4.29
CA GLY A 228 -4.24 5.07 -5.60
C GLY A 228 -3.74 6.51 -5.56
N VAL A 229 -4.13 7.29 -4.54
CA VAL A 229 -3.63 8.67 -4.34
C VAL A 229 -2.11 8.68 -4.10
N THR A 230 -1.59 7.70 -3.36
CA THR A 230 -0.14 7.53 -3.19
C THR A 230 0.57 7.31 -4.53
N CYS A 231 -0.01 6.50 -5.43
CA CYS A 231 0.52 6.34 -6.79
C CYS A 231 0.51 7.65 -7.59
N LEU A 232 -0.54 8.46 -7.50
CA LEU A 232 -0.58 9.78 -8.14
C LEU A 232 0.54 10.69 -7.62
N TYR A 233 0.74 10.71 -6.30
CA TYR A 233 1.84 11.45 -5.70
C TYR A 233 3.21 10.98 -6.24
N LEU A 234 3.43 9.67 -6.36
CA LEU A 234 4.67 9.14 -6.91
C LEU A 234 4.86 9.53 -8.38
N LEU A 235 3.80 9.48 -9.20
CA LEU A 235 3.83 9.82 -10.63
C LEU A 235 4.05 11.30 -10.90
N THR A 236 3.59 12.19 -10.00
CA THR A 236 3.53 13.63 -10.29
C THR A 236 4.42 14.48 -9.37
N GLY A 237 4.74 13.96 -8.18
CA GLY A 237 5.37 14.74 -7.11
C GLY A 237 4.44 15.78 -6.45
N LYS A 238 3.19 15.91 -6.94
CA LYS A 238 2.22 16.91 -6.46
C LYS A 238 1.46 16.40 -5.23
N SER A 239 1.14 17.32 -4.33
CA SER A 239 0.21 17.05 -3.24
C SER A 239 -1.18 16.71 -3.80
N PRO A 240 -1.93 15.75 -3.18
CA PRO A 240 -3.30 15.48 -3.60
C PRO A 240 -4.22 16.71 -3.58
N LEU A 241 -3.92 17.71 -2.75
CA LEU A 241 -4.68 18.94 -2.64
C LEU A 241 -4.40 19.94 -3.77
N GLU A 242 -3.41 19.68 -4.64
CA GLU A 242 -3.09 20.48 -5.81
C GLU A 242 -3.87 20.06 -7.06
N PHE A 243 -4.62 18.98 -6.99
CA PHE A 243 -5.48 18.54 -8.09
C PHE A 243 -6.86 19.18 -8.00
N ASP A 244 -7.41 19.54 -9.15
CA ASP A 244 -8.81 19.94 -9.24
C ASP A 244 -9.71 18.74 -8.93
N ILE A 245 -10.86 19.01 -8.33
CA ILE A 245 -11.89 18.04 -8.03
C ILE A 245 -13.10 18.33 -8.93
N ASP A 246 -13.62 17.30 -9.58
CA ASP A 246 -14.86 17.42 -10.34
C ASP A 246 -16.02 17.75 -9.39
N PRO A 247 -16.73 18.86 -9.58
CA PRO A 247 -17.79 19.28 -8.65
C PRO A 247 -18.98 18.33 -8.62
N ASN A 248 -19.21 17.55 -9.68
CA ASN A 248 -20.36 16.64 -9.78
C ASN A 248 -20.03 15.25 -9.19
N THR A 249 -18.85 14.69 -9.52
CA THR A 249 -18.45 13.34 -9.10
C THR A 249 -17.62 13.32 -7.83
N GLN A 250 -17.09 14.49 -7.42
CA GLN A 250 -16.11 14.61 -6.33
C GLN A 250 -14.83 13.80 -6.56
N GLU A 251 -14.54 13.46 -7.81
CA GLU A 251 -13.34 12.73 -8.20
C GLU A 251 -12.18 13.69 -8.50
N ILE A 252 -10.97 13.21 -8.28
CA ILE A 252 -9.73 13.93 -8.59
C ILE A 252 -9.52 13.96 -10.09
N ASN A 253 -9.31 15.16 -10.68
CA ASN A 253 -8.99 15.35 -12.10
C ASN A 253 -7.48 15.18 -12.32
N TRP A 254 -7.00 13.95 -12.41
CA TRP A 254 -5.57 13.62 -12.45
C TRP A 254 -5.04 13.23 -13.83
N GLN A 255 -5.90 12.78 -14.75
CA GLN A 255 -5.51 12.11 -16.01
C GLN A 255 -4.58 12.98 -16.87
N ARG A 256 -4.82 14.30 -16.89
CA ARG A 256 -4.00 15.26 -17.65
C ARG A 256 -2.61 15.52 -17.01
N SER A 257 -2.43 15.12 -15.77
CA SER A 257 -1.20 15.37 -15.01
C SER A 257 -0.19 14.22 -15.11
N VAL A 258 -0.54 13.10 -15.75
CA VAL A 258 0.29 11.91 -15.86
C VAL A 258 0.40 11.46 -17.32
N ASN A 259 1.53 10.83 -17.65
CA ASN A 259 1.74 10.17 -18.93
C ASN A 259 2.00 8.68 -18.67
N ILE A 260 0.94 7.89 -18.71
CA ILE A 260 0.96 6.45 -18.38
C ILE A 260 0.18 5.65 -19.42
N SER A 261 0.40 4.35 -19.46
CA SER A 261 -0.30 3.43 -20.35
C SER A 261 -1.80 3.36 -20.04
N LYS A 262 -2.62 3.14 -21.06
CA LYS A 262 -4.09 3.03 -20.92
C LYS A 262 -4.53 1.91 -19.95
N PRO A 263 -3.89 0.72 -19.90
CA PRO A 263 -4.23 -0.30 -18.91
C PRO A 263 -3.96 0.17 -17.47
N PHE A 264 -2.82 0.83 -17.22
CA PHE A 264 -2.50 1.35 -15.90
C PHE A 264 -3.38 2.54 -15.50
N GLU A 265 -3.74 3.40 -16.45
CA GLU A 265 -4.73 4.48 -16.25
C GLU A 265 -6.08 3.91 -15.76
N ARG A 266 -6.60 2.84 -16.41
CA ARG A 266 -7.85 2.19 -15.99
C ARG A 266 -7.76 1.58 -14.59
N LEU A 267 -6.60 0.98 -14.24
CA LEU A 267 -6.36 0.44 -12.91
C LEU A 267 -6.41 1.54 -11.85
N LEU A 268 -5.68 2.64 -12.07
CA LEU A 268 -5.68 3.78 -11.15
C LEU A 268 -7.05 4.45 -11.07
N ALA A 269 -7.75 4.65 -12.20
CA ALA A 269 -9.10 5.20 -12.20
C ALA A 269 -10.05 4.38 -11.33
N LYS A 270 -10.01 3.04 -11.44
CA LYS A 270 -10.81 2.15 -10.60
C LYS A 270 -10.42 2.16 -9.12
N MET A 271 -9.15 2.43 -8.79
CA MET A 271 -8.72 2.61 -7.39
C MET A 271 -9.23 3.94 -6.81
N LEU A 272 -9.34 4.99 -7.63
CA LEU A 272 -9.58 6.37 -7.25
C LEU A 272 -11.06 6.78 -7.35
N THR A 273 -11.92 5.97 -7.97
CA THR A 273 -13.34 6.33 -8.04
C THR A 273 -13.94 6.50 -6.64
N THR A 274 -14.77 7.54 -6.48
CA THR A 274 -15.45 7.85 -5.22
C THR A 274 -16.58 6.87 -4.95
N ASP A 275 -17.20 6.31 -6.00
CA ASP A 275 -18.25 5.30 -5.86
C ASP A 275 -17.67 3.98 -5.35
N LEU A 276 -18.08 3.61 -4.14
CA LEU A 276 -17.71 2.33 -3.54
C LEU A 276 -18.19 1.13 -4.36
N SER A 277 -19.29 1.23 -5.13
CA SER A 277 -19.80 0.11 -5.94
C SER A 277 -18.85 -0.23 -7.08
N GLU A 278 -18.23 0.75 -7.68
CA GLU A 278 -17.31 0.64 -8.82
C GLU A 278 -15.85 0.39 -8.39
N ARG A 279 -15.46 0.83 -7.19
CA ARG A 279 -14.10 0.66 -6.68
C ARG A 279 -13.80 -0.81 -6.37
N PHE A 280 -12.52 -1.19 -6.44
CA PHE A 280 -12.07 -2.48 -5.94
C PHE A 280 -12.46 -2.69 -4.47
N LYS A 281 -13.05 -3.87 -4.17
CA LYS A 281 -13.48 -4.21 -2.80
C LYS A 281 -12.34 -4.81 -1.98
N ARG A 282 -11.42 -5.51 -2.64
CA ARG A 282 -10.36 -6.27 -2.02
C ARG A 282 -9.03 -6.00 -2.70
N ILE A 283 -7.98 -6.03 -1.90
CA ILE A 283 -6.62 -5.81 -2.39
C ILE A 283 -6.17 -6.89 -3.40
N ASP A 284 -6.71 -8.11 -3.31
CA ASP A 284 -6.44 -9.20 -4.25
C ASP A 284 -6.93 -8.89 -5.66
N GLU A 285 -7.97 -8.05 -5.81
CA GLU A 285 -8.48 -7.61 -7.12
C GLU A 285 -7.52 -6.63 -7.77
N VAL A 286 -6.95 -5.69 -6.99
CA VAL A 286 -5.91 -4.76 -7.47
C VAL A 286 -4.69 -5.54 -7.95
N GLN A 287 -4.26 -6.55 -7.19
CA GLN A 287 -3.12 -7.36 -7.57
C GLN A 287 -3.35 -8.12 -8.88
N ARG A 288 -4.54 -8.73 -9.06
CA ARG A 288 -4.89 -9.40 -10.32
C ARG A 288 -4.92 -8.44 -11.50
N ALA A 289 -5.50 -7.24 -11.31
CA ALA A 289 -5.54 -6.23 -12.36
C ALA A 289 -4.12 -5.76 -12.77
N LEU A 290 -3.22 -5.58 -11.78
CA LEU A 290 -1.83 -5.22 -12.03
C LEU A 290 -1.06 -6.33 -12.79
N GLN A 291 -1.31 -7.59 -12.46
CA GLN A 291 -0.71 -8.73 -13.16
C GLN A 291 -1.21 -8.84 -14.62
N LEU A 292 -2.51 -8.64 -14.86
CA LEU A 292 -3.08 -8.61 -16.20
C LEU A 292 -2.47 -7.50 -17.04
N ASP A 293 -2.26 -6.30 -16.49
CA ASP A 293 -1.60 -5.21 -17.18
C ASP A 293 -0.18 -5.58 -17.66
N ALA A 294 0.60 -6.27 -16.84
CA ALA A 294 1.93 -6.76 -17.21
C ALA A 294 1.87 -7.77 -18.37
N HIS A 295 0.84 -8.62 -18.45
CA HIS A 295 0.64 -9.56 -19.56
C HIS A 295 0.23 -8.86 -20.85
N TYR A 296 -0.66 -7.85 -20.79
CA TYR A 296 -1.05 -7.07 -21.96
C TYR A 296 0.15 -6.37 -22.61
N SER A 297 1.00 -5.75 -21.81
CA SER A 297 2.22 -5.08 -22.30
C SER A 297 3.19 -6.06 -23.00
N ASN A 298 3.23 -7.30 -22.57
CA ASN A 298 4.03 -8.34 -23.23
C ASN A 298 3.38 -8.83 -24.53
N LEU A 299 2.06 -9.00 -24.56
CA LEU A 299 1.31 -9.41 -25.76
C LEU A 299 1.39 -8.34 -26.87
N GLU A 300 1.26 -7.07 -26.57
CA GLU A 300 1.45 -5.97 -27.52
C GLU A 300 2.85 -6.00 -28.16
N ARG A 301 3.90 -6.23 -27.36
CA ARG A 301 5.26 -6.37 -27.90
C ARG A 301 5.42 -7.58 -28.82
N CYS A 302 4.69 -8.67 -28.57
CA CYS A 302 4.69 -9.85 -29.43
C CYS A 302 3.88 -9.63 -30.72
N LEU A 303 2.75 -8.91 -30.65
CA LEU A 303 1.89 -8.62 -31.79
C LEU A 303 2.49 -7.55 -32.70
N ASN A 304 3.19 -6.55 -32.14
CA ASN A 304 3.82 -5.48 -32.93
C ASN A 304 5.20 -5.83 -33.47
N ARG A 305 5.72 -7.05 -33.27
CA ARG A 305 6.82 -7.60 -34.06
C ARG A 305 6.32 -8.10 -35.39
N VAL A 306 5.95 -7.18 -36.27
CA VAL A 306 5.86 -7.47 -37.68
C VAL A 306 7.29 -7.77 -38.15
N PRO A 307 7.58 -8.96 -38.74
CA PRO A 307 8.89 -9.19 -39.32
C PRO A 307 9.07 -8.19 -40.46
N LYS A 308 10.10 -7.35 -40.38
CA LYS A 308 10.54 -6.56 -41.54
C LYS A 308 10.75 -7.55 -42.69
N ALA A 309 9.93 -7.47 -43.73
CA ALA A 309 10.12 -8.21 -44.95
C ALA A 309 11.43 -7.76 -45.60
N ALA A 310 12.48 -8.57 -45.43
CA ALA A 310 13.66 -8.49 -46.25
C ALA A 310 13.27 -9.09 -47.60
N GLY A 311 13.30 -8.26 -48.65
CA GLY A 311 13.08 -8.73 -50.03
C GLY A 311 14.15 -9.73 -50.42
N THR A 312 13.74 -10.98 -50.69
CA THR A 312 14.47 -11.97 -51.49
C THR A 312 13.51 -12.96 -52.06
N SER A 313 13.82 -13.37 -53.27
CA SER A 313 13.07 -14.15 -54.26
C SER A 313 12.40 -15.44 -53.77
N ASP A 314 11.25 -15.75 -54.38
CA ASP A 314 10.23 -16.72 -53.93
C ASP A 314 10.55 -18.21 -54.05
N SER A 315 11.74 -18.63 -54.43
CA SER A 315 12.05 -20.03 -54.64
C SER A 315 12.81 -20.78 -53.54
N GLU A 316 13.35 -20.10 -52.53
CA GLU A 316 14.04 -20.76 -51.41
C GLU A 316 13.21 -20.83 -50.09
N LYS A 317 12.00 -20.27 -50.09
CA LYS A 317 11.20 -20.10 -48.85
C LYS A 317 10.42 -21.34 -48.39
N LEU A 318 10.24 -22.34 -49.27
CA LEU A 318 9.39 -23.49 -48.90
C LEU A 318 10.08 -24.54 -48.02
N ASN A 319 11.41 -24.65 -48.07
CA ASN A 319 12.13 -25.67 -47.27
C ASN A 319 12.57 -25.21 -45.88
N ASN A 320 12.56 -23.89 -45.59
CA ASN A 320 12.99 -23.36 -44.28
C ASN A 320 11.84 -23.12 -43.29
N ILE A 321 10.57 -23.25 -43.70
CA ILE A 321 9.41 -23.01 -42.83
C ILE A 321 9.16 -24.18 -41.85
N GLU A 322 9.58 -25.40 -42.22
CA GLU A 322 9.34 -26.56 -41.34
C GLU A 322 10.34 -26.71 -40.20
N GLN A 323 11.50 -26.07 -40.26
CA GLN A 323 12.54 -26.22 -39.24
C GLN A 323 12.41 -25.23 -38.07
N ASN A 324 11.66 -24.11 -38.22
CA ASN A 324 11.56 -23.03 -37.20
C ASN A 324 10.19 -22.95 -36.48
N GLN A 325 9.37 -23.98 -36.55
CA GLN A 325 8.09 -24.01 -35.83
C GLN A 325 8.29 -24.49 -34.39
N SER A 326 7.70 -23.76 -33.45
CA SER A 326 7.66 -24.20 -32.05
C SER A 326 6.94 -25.55 -31.89
N PRO A 327 7.21 -26.36 -30.88
CA PRO A 327 6.54 -27.63 -30.62
C PRO A 327 5.01 -27.53 -30.62
N ILE A 328 4.46 -26.39 -30.18
CA ILE A 328 3.02 -26.10 -30.15
C ILE A 328 2.48 -25.86 -31.56
N GLN A 329 3.20 -25.13 -32.40
CA GLN A 329 2.81 -24.88 -33.81
C GLN A 329 2.85 -26.15 -34.64
N ARG A 330 3.82 -27.04 -34.44
CA ARG A 330 3.88 -28.36 -35.09
C ARG A 330 2.69 -29.24 -34.68
N ARG A 331 2.30 -29.28 -33.40
CA ARG A 331 1.10 -29.99 -32.96
C ARG A 331 -0.19 -29.40 -33.53
N ALA A 332 -0.33 -28.08 -33.56
CA ALA A 332 -1.51 -27.42 -34.16
C ALA A 332 -1.64 -27.70 -35.68
N ALA A 333 -0.53 -27.69 -36.42
CA ALA A 333 -0.50 -28.03 -37.82
C ALA A 333 -0.85 -29.50 -38.06
N ALA A 334 -0.37 -30.42 -37.24
CA ALA A 334 -0.70 -31.86 -37.32
C ALA A 334 -2.20 -32.11 -37.09
N ILE A 335 -2.81 -31.43 -36.11
CA ILE A 335 -4.26 -31.55 -35.83
C ILE A 335 -5.10 -30.99 -36.97
N ARG A 336 -4.68 -29.87 -37.60
CA ARG A 336 -5.38 -29.35 -38.81
C ARG A 336 -5.31 -30.31 -39.98
N ARG A 337 -4.16 -30.94 -40.25
CA ARG A 337 -3.98 -31.94 -41.32
C ARG A 337 -4.86 -33.19 -41.08
N LEU A 338 -4.98 -33.66 -39.82
CA LEU A 338 -5.84 -34.76 -39.44
C LEU A 338 -7.33 -34.44 -39.63
N ARG A 339 -7.79 -33.25 -39.29
CA ARG A 339 -9.18 -32.83 -39.50
C ARG A 339 -9.51 -32.67 -40.97
N GLN A 340 -8.61 -32.19 -41.82
CA GLN A 340 -8.81 -32.10 -43.25
C GLN A 340 -8.92 -33.49 -43.90
N ARG A 341 -8.13 -34.48 -43.48
CA ARG A 341 -8.22 -35.87 -43.96
C ARG A 341 -9.51 -36.57 -43.54
N GLN A 342 -10.11 -36.22 -42.41
CA GLN A 342 -11.41 -36.76 -42.00
C GLN A 342 -12.56 -36.15 -42.80
N HIS A 343 -12.48 -34.85 -43.17
CA HIS A 343 -13.49 -34.22 -44.02
C HIS A 343 -13.49 -34.71 -45.47
N THR A 344 -12.35 -35.15 -46.01
CA THR A 344 -12.28 -35.72 -47.37
C THR A 344 -12.74 -37.17 -47.44
N LYS A 345 -12.72 -37.93 -46.32
CA LYS A 345 -13.24 -39.32 -46.27
C LYS A 345 -14.75 -39.43 -46.12
N ASN A 346 -15.44 -38.37 -45.72
CA ASN A 346 -16.89 -38.38 -45.47
C ASN A 346 -17.70 -37.67 -46.60
N ARG A 347 -17.18 -37.54 -47.82
CA ARG A 347 -18.00 -37.14 -48.96
C ARG A 347 -18.69 -38.39 -49.54
N PRO A 348 -20.03 -38.49 -49.51
CA PRO A 348 -20.73 -39.58 -50.17
C PRO A 348 -20.55 -39.44 -51.69
N SER A 349 -20.13 -40.52 -52.33
CA SER A 349 -20.07 -40.66 -53.74
C SER A 349 -21.51 -40.66 -54.33
N THR A 350 -21.94 -39.57 -54.92
CA THR A 350 -23.12 -39.58 -55.80
C THR A 350 -22.75 -40.21 -57.09
N GLY A 351 -23.07 -41.48 -57.22
CA GLY A 351 -22.94 -42.27 -58.50
C GLY A 351 -24.19 -42.24 -59.31
N SER A 352 -23.97 -41.93 -60.56
CA SER A 352 -24.56 -42.43 -61.80
C SER A 352 -26.04 -42.67 -61.90
N ALA A 353 -26.64 -41.93 -62.75
CA ALA A 353 -27.33 -42.27 -64.03
C ALA A 353 -28.08 -43.62 -64.17
N PHE A 354 -29.33 -43.51 -64.48
CA PHE A 354 -30.07 -44.52 -65.26
C PHE A 354 -30.70 -43.91 -66.47
N PRO A 355 -30.67 -44.64 -67.62
CA PRO A 355 -31.42 -44.26 -68.80
C PRO A 355 -32.76 -45.02 -68.89
N GLN A 356 -33.75 -44.41 -69.26
CA GLN A 356 -34.84 -44.64 -70.20
C GLN A 356 -36.01 -43.76 -69.86
#